data_eaae7c39ca4e3d83a95d2a8223e69555
#
_entry.id   eaae7c39ca4e3d83a95d2a8223e69555
#
_cell.length_a   1.000
_cell.length_b   1.000
_cell.length_c   1.000
_cell.angle_alpha   90.00
_cell.angle_beta   90.00
_cell.angle_gamma   90.00
#
_symmetry.space_group_name_H-M   'P 1'
#
loop_
_entity.id
_entity.type
_entity.pdbx_description
1 polymer ?
#
loop_
_entity_poly.entity_id
_entity_poly.type
_entity_poly.pdbx_seq_one_letter_code
_entity_poly.pdbx_strand_id
1 'polypeptide(L)'
;MRRETAYKLAGRKHGAHLNHAGAGIAKTREICFKAYPEGQIYQARRSLAALRGVQVEPGRHELALVVRYSVLDYTLELLEEALVNAGFQLDRPLLVRLHRALIYYVEDTQVHNLRSPERLIKQSHEVYINAYAAHPHGDRDDTPPDLREFK
;
A
#
# COMPACT_ATOMS: atom_id res chain seq x y z
N MET A 1 -0.88 -18.42 30.12
CA MET A 1 0.27 -18.23 29.19
C MET A 1 0.37 -16.75 28.81
N ARG A 2 1.50 -16.07 29.04
CA ARG A 2 1.65 -14.66 28.67
C ARG A 2 1.75 -14.52 27.14
N ARG A 3 1.10 -13.50 26.55
CA ARG A 3 1.10 -13.24 25.10
C ARG A 3 2.50 -13.25 24.46
N GLU A 4 3.49 -12.70 25.15
CA GLU A 4 4.89 -12.68 24.71
C GLU A 4 5.49 -14.08 24.48
N THR A 5 5.08 -15.06 25.27
CA THR A 5 5.56 -16.45 25.14
C THR A 5 5.00 -17.12 23.87
N ALA A 6 3.75 -16.82 23.52
CA ALA A 6 3.12 -17.35 22.30
C ALA A 6 3.77 -16.80 21.03
N TYR A 7 4.16 -15.52 21.00
CA TYR A 7 4.85 -14.92 19.87
C TYR A 7 6.29 -15.42 19.71
N LYS A 8 7.00 -15.67 20.81
CA LYS A 8 8.33 -16.28 20.77
C LYS A 8 8.32 -17.71 20.22
N LEU A 9 7.32 -18.50 20.59
CA LEU A 9 7.11 -19.86 20.08
C LEU A 9 6.74 -19.89 18.60
N ALA A 10 6.03 -18.86 18.10
CA ALA A 10 5.66 -18.72 16.69
C ALA A 10 6.80 -18.17 15.79
N GLY A 11 7.99 -17.89 16.33
CA GLY A 11 9.13 -17.36 15.59
C GLY A 11 8.94 -15.96 15.01
N ARG A 12 7.88 -15.24 15.40
CA ARG A 12 7.57 -13.90 14.93
C ARG A 12 8.23 -12.85 15.82
N LYS A 13 9.20 -12.14 15.27
CA LYS A 13 9.82 -10.99 15.95
C LYS A 13 8.79 -9.86 16.11
N HIS A 14 8.49 -9.51 17.33
CA HIS A 14 7.52 -8.45 17.72
C HIS A 14 8.13 -7.05 17.50
N GLY A 15 8.63 -6.74 16.37
CA GLY A 15 9.25 -5.44 16.09
C GLY A 15 9.32 -5.08 14.61
N ALA A 16 8.93 -6.02 13.74
CA ALA A 16 9.09 -5.82 12.30
C ALA A 16 7.97 -4.99 11.65
N HIS A 17 6.91 -4.65 12.38
CA HIS A 17 5.74 -3.95 11.79
C HIS A 17 5.87 -2.41 11.75
N LEU A 18 6.79 -1.81 12.48
CA LEU A 18 6.89 -0.34 12.54
C LEU A 18 7.76 0.28 11.43
N ASN A 19 8.61 -0.50 10.77
CA ASN A 19 9.53 0.03 9.75
C ASN A 19 9.06 -0.16 8.30
N HIS A 20 7.90 -0.79 8.07
CA HIS A 20 7.39 -1.01 6.71
C HIS A 20 6.49 0.12 6.19
N ALA A 21 6.01 1.01 7.04
CA ALA A 21 5.14 2.11 6.64
C ALA A 21 5.84 3.09 5.67
N GLY A 22 7.14 3.33 5.86
CA GLY A 22 7.90 4.23 4.98
C GLY A 22 8.36 3.58 3.66
N ALA A 23 8.74 2.31 3.70
CA ALA A 23 9.25 1.60 2.52
C ALA A 23 8.16 1.29 1.48
N GLY A 24 6.90 1.18 1.90
CA GLY A 24 5.77 0.92 1.00
C GLY A 24 5.28 2.16 0.24
N ILE A 25 5.62 3.36 0.69
CA ILE A 25 5.14 4.62 0.15
C ILE A 25 5.98 5.09 -1.05
N ALA A 26 7.31 4.91 -0.99
CA ALA A 26 8.20 5.25 -2.09
C ALA A 26 8.13 4.19 -3.20
N LYS A 27 7.90 4.62 -4.42
CA LYS A 27 7.84 3.78 -5.62
C LYS A 27 8.92 4.19 -6.61
N THR A 28 9.47 3.19 -7.28
CA THR A 28 10.40 3.36 -8.41
C THR A 28 9.81 2.65 -9.61
N ARG A 29 9.58 3.39 -10.68
CA ARG A 29 8.94 2.89 -11.91
C ARG A 29 9.70 3.36 -13.14
N GLU A 30 9.73 2.53 -14.15
CA GLU A 30 10.31 2.85 -15.45
C GLU A 30 9.18 3.23 -16.42
N ILE A 31 9.32 4.37 -17.09
CA ILE A 31 8.38 4.86 -18.10
C ILE A 31 9.11 4.85 -19.45
N CYS A 32 8.56 4.14 -20.42
CA CYS A 32 9.13 4.02 -21.76
C CYS A 32 8.39 4.95 -22.73
N PHE A 33 9.15 5.59 -23.60
CA PHE A 33 8.68 6.52 -24.61
C PHE A 33 8.87 5.94 -26.02
N LYS A 34 8.03 6.35 -26.95
CA LYS A 34 8.25 6.06 -28.37
C LYS A 34 9.43 6.87 -28.88
N ALA A 35 10.04 6.41 -29.97
CA ALA A 35 11.15 7.12 -30.61
C ALA A 35 10.74 8.49 -31.19
N TYR A 36 9.48 8.63 -31.57
CA TYR A 36 8.93 9.87 -32.14
C TYR A 36 7.91 10.52 -31.18
N PRO A 37 7.92 11.85 -31.01
CA PRO A 37 8.82 12.85 -31.60
C PRO A 37 10.23 12.80 -31.01
N GLU A 38 11.22 13.15 -31.84
CA GLU A 38 12.63 13.16 -31.39
C GLU A 38 12.85 14.14 -30.25
N GLY A 39 13.71 13.76 -29.31
CA GLY A 39 14.05 14.60 -28.15
C GLY A 39 12.98 14.71 -27.06
N GLN A 40 11.82 14.06 -27.21
CA GLN A 40 10.75 14.11 -26.22
C GLN A 40 11.20 13.66 -24.82
N ILE A 41 12.17 12.74 -24.74
CA ILE A 41 12.65 12.21 -23.46
C ILE A 41 13.31 13.31 -22.60
N TYR A 42 14.05 14.24 -23.23
CA TYR A 42 14.67 15.35 -22.49
C TYR A 42 13.62 16.32 -21.94
N GLN A 43 12.59 16.59 -22.72
CA GLN A 43 11.48 17.43 -22.30
C GLN A 43 10.65 16.76 -21.22
N ALA A 44 10.34 15.46 -21.36
CA ALA A 44 9.63 14.66 -20.36
C ALA A 44 10.42 14.60 -19.04
N ARG A 45 11.74 14.37 -19.11
CA ARG A 45 12.61 14.40 -17.94
C ARG A 45 12.54 15.74 -17.21
N ARG A 46 12.61 16.85 -17.97
CA ARG A 46 12.53 18.20 -17.40
C ARG A 46 11.17 18.46 -16.76
N SER A 47 10.09 18.04 -17.40
CA SER A 47 8.73 18.20 -16.88
C SER A 47 8.51 17.40 -15.60
N LEU A 48 8.95 16.14 -15.57
CA LEU A 48 8.86 15.29 -14.39
C LEU A 48 9.75 15.77 -13.23
N ALA A 49 10.97 16.22 -13.53
CA ALA A 49 11.90 16.76 -12.52
C ALA A 49 11.43 18.09 -11.91
N ALA A 50 10.52 18.81 -12.57
CA ALA A 50 9.90 20.02 -12.04
C ALA A 50 8.84 19.71 -10.97
N LEU A 51 8.36 18.47 -10.89
CA LEU A 51 7.39 18.04 -9.87
C LEU A 51 8.08 17.89 -8.51
N ARG A 52 7.46 18.44 -7.49
CA ARG A 52 8.01 18.38 -6.12
C ARG A 52 7.99 16.94 -5.59
N GLY A 53 9.13 16.45 -5.13
CA GLY A 53 9.24 15.11 -4.56
C GLY A 53 9.37 13.97 -5.59
N VAL A 54 9.50 14.30 -6.87
CA VAL A 54 9.77 13.34 -7.93
C VAL A 54 11.24 13.39 -8.32
N GLN A 55 11.90 12.24 -8.33
CA GLN A 55 13.27 12.07 -8.80
C GLN A 55 13.26 11.32 -10.13
N VAL A 56 14.05 11.78 -11.09
CA VAL A 56 14.06 11.23 -12.45
C VAL A 56 15.49 10.87 -12.84
N GLU A 57 15.70 9.61 -13.15
CA GLU A 57 16.98 9.06 -13.60
C GLU A 57 16.82 8.47 -15.02
N PRO A 58 17.89 8.36 -15.81
CA PRO A 58 17.84 7.64 -17.08
C PRO A 58 17.50 6.17 -16.81
N GLY A 59 16.67 5.59 -17.69
CA GLY A 59 16.28 4.19 -17.62
C GLY A 59 17.33 3.25 -18.25
N ARG A 60 16.96 1.98 -18.38
CA ARG A 60 17.82 0.95 -18.99
C ARG A 60 18.05 1.16 -20.48
N HIS A 61 17.12 1.83 -21.14
CA HIS A 61 17.15 2.15 -22.56
C HIS A 61 17.16 3.67 -22.75
N GLU A 62 17.68 4.12 -23.88
CA GLU A 62 17.75 5.55 -24.21
C GLU A 62 16.38 6.23 -24.22
N LEU A 63 15.32 5.47 -24.48
CA LEU A 63 13.93 5.96 -24.49
C LEU A 63 13.15 5.64 -23.21
N ALA A 64 13.85 5.38 -22.11
CA ALA A 64 13.24 5.09 -20.82
C ALA A 64 13.71 6.05 -19.72
N LEU A 65 12.80 6.41 -18.83
CA LEU A 65 13.08 7.17 -17.61
C LEU A 65 12.65 6.36 -16.40
N VAL A 66 13.51 6.31 -15.40
CA VAL A 66 13.18 5.78 -14.08
C VAL A 66 12.72 6.92 -13.20
N VAL A 67 11.50 6.80 -12.71
CA VAL A 67 10.86 7.81 -11.87
C VAL A 67 10.67 7.24 -10.46
N ARG A 68 11.11 8.01 -9.47
CA ARG A 68 10.94 7.69 -8.06
C ARG A 68 10.05 8.74 -7.42
N TYR A 69 8.98 8.31 -6.76
CA TYR A 69 7.96 9.17 -6.17
C TYR A 69 7.32 8.53 -4.94
N SER A 70 6.59 9.32 -4.17
CA SER A 70 5.74 8.85 -3.08
C SER A 70 4.31 8.63 -3.58
N VAL A 71 3.73 7.47 -3.26
CA VAL A 71 2.33 7.14 -3.62
C VAL A 71 1.32 8.10 -2.99
N LEU A 72 1.67 8.72 -1.87
CA LEU A 72 0.80 9.72 -1.23
C LEU A 72 0.69 11.03 -2.02
N ASP A 73 1.72 11.37 -2.79
CA ASP A 73 1.79 12.59 -3.58
C ASP A 73 1.37 12.35 -5.02
N TYR A 74 1.83 11.24 -5.62
CA TYR A 74 1.59 10.89 -7.02
C TYR A 74 1.38 9.39 -7.18
N THR A 75 0.50 9.00 -8.11
CA THR A 75 0.40 7.62 -8.61
C THR A 75 1.06 7.53 -9.99
N LEU A 76 1.46 6.33 -10.39
CA LEU A 76 2.01 6.11 -11.74
C LEU A 76 1.01 6.53 -12.83
N GLU A 77 -0.27 6.22 -12.62
CA GLU A 77 -1.35 6.60 -13.53
C GLU A 77 -1.42 8.11 -13.75
N LEU A 78 -1.41 8.89 -12.66
CA LEU A 78 -1.44 10.35 -12.72
C LEU A 78 -0.22 10.92 -13.47
N LEU A 79 0.97 10.36 -13.23
CA LEU A 79 2.20 10.81 -13.91
C LEU A 79 2.17 10.49 -15.40
N GLU A 80 1.71 9.28 -15.77
CA GLU A 80 1.59 8.89 -17.18
C GLU A 80 0.49 9.66 -17.90
N GLU A 81 -0.63 9.94 -17.24
CA GLU A 81 -1.71 10.75 -17.78
C GLU A 81 -1.26 12.20 -18.02
N ALA A 82 -0.56 12.79 -17.05
CA ALA A 82 0.00 14.13 -17.19
C ALA A 82 0.97 14.23 -18.38
N LEU A 83 1.81 13.21 -18.58
CA LEU A 83 2.71 13.14 -19.73
C LEU A 83 1.95 13.04 -21.05
N VAL A 84 0.93 12.20 -21.13
CA VAL A 84 0.08 12.06 -22.34
C VAL A 84 -0.65 13.36 -22.64
N ASN A 85 -1.21 14.01 -21.63
CA ASN A 85 -1.90 15.30 -21.78
C ASN A 85 -0.95 16.42 -22.21
N ALA A 86 0.33 16.34 -21.82
CA ALA A 86 1.38 17.24 -22.30
C ALA A 86 1.88 16.92 -23.72
N GLY A 87 1.33 15.88 -24.38
CA GLY A 87 1.64 15.50 -25.76
C GLY A 87 2.77 14.48 -25.91
N PHE A 88 3.31 13.93 -24.83
CA PHE A 88 4.34 12.91 -24.92
C PHE A 88 3.77 11.55 -25.35
N GLN A 89 4.52 10.84 -26.18
CA GLN A 89 4.14 9.54 -26.71
C GLN A 89 4.79 8.42 -25.89
N LEU A 90 3.99 7.74 -25.08
CA LEU A 90 4.45 6.61 -24.28
C LEU A 90 4.41 5.31 -25.10
N ASP A 91 5.42 4.46 -24.90
CA ASP A 91 5.43 3.12 -25.48
C ASP A 91 4.71 2.15 -24.53
N ARG A 92 3.53 1.67 -24.98
CA ARG A 92 2.64 0.81 -24.19
C ARG A 92 2.15 -0.39 -24.99
N PRO A 93 3.01 -1.40 -25.27
CA PRO A 93 2.56 -2.65 -25.86
C PRO A 93 1.52 -3.34 -24.94
N LEU A 94 0.73 -4.26 -25.48
CA LEU A 94 -0.42 -4.87 -24.77
C LEU A 94 -0.05 -5.47 -23.39
N LEU A 95 1.07 -6.19 -23.32
CA LEU A 95 1.53 -6.75 -22.05
C LEU A 95 1.89 -5.67 -21.02
N VAL A 96 2.53 -4.59 -21.47
CA VAL A 96 2.84 -3.45 -20.60
C VAL A 96 1.56 -2.78 -20.13
N ARG A 97 0.55 -2.63 -21.00
CA ARG A 97 -0.76 -2.07 -20.60
C ARG A 97 -1.43 -2.90 -19.51
N LEU A 98 -1.42 -4.22 -19.65
CA LEU A 98 -1.99 -5.11 -18.62
C LEU A 98 -1.23 -5.00 -17.29
N HIS A 99 0.11 -5.00 -17.36
CA HIS A 99 0.95 -4.81 -16.17
C HIS A 99 0.72 -3.44 -15.50
N ARG A 100 0.55 -2.38 -16.30
CA ARG A 100 0.23 -1.03 -15.81
C ARG A 100 -1.13 -0.99 -15.09
N ALA A 101 -2.15 -1.59 -15.67
CA ALA A 101 -3.47 -1.64 -15.03
C ALA A 101 -3.41 -2.28 -13.64
N LEU A 102 -2.58 -3.32 -13.48
CA LEU A 102 -2.36 -3.94 -12.17
C LEU A 102 -1.62 -3.01 -11.20
N ILE A 103 -0.60 -2.30 -11.68
CA ILE A 103 0.13 -1.31 -10.87
C ILE A 103 -0.80 -0.19 -10.42
N TYR A 104 -1.62 0.36 -11.30
CA TYR A 104 -2.58 1.42 -10.98
C TYR A 104 -3.54 0.99 -9.90
N TYR A 105 -4.13 -0.20 -10.05
CA TYR A 105 -5.02 -0.78 -9.04
C TYR A 105 -4.34 -0.93 -7.67
N VAL A 106 -3.11 -1.44 -7.64
CA VAL A 106 -2.36 -1.63 -6.40
C VAL A 106 -2.03 -0.29 -5.75
N GLU A 107 -1.59 0.69 -6.52
CA GLU A 107 -1.25 2.03 -6.00
C GLU A 107 -2.50 2.76 -5.49
N ASP A 108 -3.62 2.69 -6.21
CA ASP A 108 -4.89 3.27 -5.79
C ASP A 108 -5.39 2.64 -4.47
N THR A 109 -5.35 1.31 -4.39
CA THR A 109 -5.68 0.59 -3.15
C THR A 109 -4.78 1.01 -2.00
N GLN A 110 -3.47 1.21 -2.24
CA GLN A 110 -2.54 1.68 -1.22
C GLN A 110 -2.87 3.10 -0.76
N VAL A 111 -3.15 4.02 -1.69
CA VAL A 111 -3.56 5.39 -1.38
C VAL A 111 -4.84 5.38 -0.54
N HIS A 112 -5.82 4.59 -0.95
CA HIS A 112 -7.08 4.45 -0.21
C HIS A 112 -6.83 3.95 1.23
N ASN A 113 -6.03 2.90 1.39
CA ASN A 113 -5.72 2.33 2.70
C ASN A 113 -4.91 3.27 3.59
N LEU A 114 -3.99 4.06 3.02
CA LEU A 114 -3.17 5.02 3.76
C LEU A 114 -3.97 6.26 4.19
N ARG A 115 -4.96 6.66 3.39
CA ARG A 115 -5.83 7.80 3.69
C ARG A 115 -7.02 7.44 4.57
N SER A 116 -7.38 6.15 4.63
CA SER A 116 -8.48 5.70 5.47
C SER A 116 -8.09 5.79 6.95
N PRO A 117 -8.92 6.40 7.81
CA PRO A 117 -8.64 6.42 9.23
C PRO A 117 -8.61 4.99 9.78
N GLU A 118 -7.71 4.75 10.72
CA GLU A 118 -7.55 3.45 11.37
C GLU A 118 -8.86 2.99 11.99
N ARG A 119 -9.28 1.97 11.79
CA ARG A 119 -9.72 0.83 11.38
C ARG A 119 -10.74 0.14 12.12
N LEU A 120 -11.80 -0.16 11.53
CA LEU A 120 -12.89 -1.12 11.82
C LEU A 120 -12.50 -2.35 12.68
N ILE A 121 -11.26 -2.84 12.59
CA ILE A 121 -10.78 -3.98 13.37
C ILE A 121 -10.56 -3.64 14.86
N LYS A 122 -10.12 -2.42 15.19
CA LYS A 122 -10.01 -1.97 16.58
C LYS A 122 -11.40 -1.68 17.17
N GLN A 123 -12.27 -1.09 16.37
CA GLN A 123 -13.64 -0.80 16.78
C GLN A 123 -14.48 -2.06 16.99
N SER A 124 -14.32 -3.09 16.16
CA SER A 124 -15.02 -4.35 16.38
C SER A 124 -14.57 -5.03 17.68
N HIS A 125 -13.29 -4.96 18.03
CA HIS A 125 -12.80 -5.50 19.29
C HIS A 125 -13.38 -4.74 20.51
N GLU A 126 -13.49 -3.41 20.43
CA GLU A 126 -14.11 -2.61 21.47
C GLU A 126 -15.62 -2.86 21.59
N VAL A 127 -16.30 -3.03 20.45
CA VAL A 127 -17.72 -3.39 20.42
C VAL A 127 -17.95 -4.76 21.05
N TYR A 128 -17.09 -5.74 20.74
CA TYR A 128 -17.18 -7.07 21.36
C TYR A 128 -16.88 -7.02 22.85
N ILE A 129 -15.88 -6.24 23.30
CA ILE A 129 -15.59 -6.08 24.73
C ILE A 129 -16.76 -5.41 25.44
N ASN A 130 -17.32 -4.36 24.88
CA ASN A 130 -18.44 -3.64 25.48
C ASN A 130 -19.73 -4.50 25.48
N ALA A 131 -20.00 -5.23 24.41
CA ALA A 131 -21.12 -6.15 24.35
C ALA A 131 -20.94 -7.31 25.34
N TYR A 132 -19.70 -7.81 25.48
CA TYR A 132 -19.38 -8.87 26.43
C TYR A 132 -19.48 -8.38 27.88
N ALA A 133 -19.04 -7.16 28.18
CA ALA A 133 -19.15 -6.56 29.50
C ALA A 133 -20.59 -6.19 29.88
N ALA A 134 -21.45 -5.85 28.89
CA ALA A 134 -22.83 -5.48 29.09
C ALA A 134 -23.79 -6.68 29.30
N HIS A 135 -23.37 -7.88 28.91
CA HIS A 135 -24.16 -9.10 29.12
C HIS A 135 -23.69 -9.86 30.35
N PRO A 136 -24.59 -10.23 31.28
CA PRO A 136 -24.22 -11.08 32.40
C PRO A 136 -23.78 -12.47 31.90
N HIS A 137 -22.47 -12.73 31.99
CA HIS A 137 -21.88 -13.99 31.60
C HIS A 137 -21.79 -14.92 32.82
N GLY A 138 -22.29 -16.12 32.65
CA GLY A 138 -21.98 -17.23 33.55
C GLY A 138 -22.82 -17.35 34.80
N ASP A 139 -23.57 -16.31 35.22
CA ASP A 139 -24.37 -16.37 36.44
C ASP A 139 -25.72 -17.10 36.32
N ARG A 140 -26.06 -17.57 35.12
CA ARG A 140 -27.27 -18.36 34.86
C ARG A 140 -26.93 -19.80 34.44
N ASP A 141 -25.89 -20.35 35.05
CA ASP A 141 -25.63 -21.74 34.89
C ASP A 141 -26.49 -22.51 35.92
N ASP A 142 -27.61 -23.06 35.47
CA ASP A 142 -28.51 -23.89 36.25
C ASP A 142 -27.92 -25.27 36.59
N THR A 143 -26.64 -25.49 36.31
CA THR A 143 -25.95 -26.72 36.66
C THR A 143 -25.88 -26.87 38.18
N PRO A 144 -26.34 -27.98 38.78
CA PRO A 144 -26.25 -28.23 40.21
C PRO A 144 -24.80 -28.07 40.72
N PRO A 145 -24.60 -27.50 41.91
CA PRO A 145 -23.24 -27.23 42.45
C PRO A 145 -22.36 -28.48 42.51
N ASP A 146 -22.94 -29.66 42.70
CA ASP A 146 -22.23 -30.95 42.75
C ASP A 146 -21.55 -31.33 41.42
N LEU A 147 -22.00 -30.75 40.31
CA LEU A 147 -21.41 -30.97 38.96
C LEU A 147 -20.40 -29.88 38.56
N ARG A 148 -20.25 -28.83 39.37
CA ARG A 148 -19.30 -27.73 39.10
C ARG A 148 -17.94 -27.94 39.71
N GLU A 149 -17.82 -28.88 40.66
CA GLU A 149 -16.55 -29.19 41.32
C GLU A 149 -15.88 -30.40 40.68
N PHE A 150 -14.76 -30.18 40.02
CA PHE A 150 -13.83 -31.25 39.68
C PHE A 150 -13.06 -31.67 40.94
N LYS A 151 -13.28 -32.91 41.40
CA LYS A 151 -12.44 -33.55 42.40
C LYS A 151 -11.20 -34.11 41.77
#